data_15317c6a8ac3436191424e3d079ddc3c
#
_entry.id   15317c6a8ac3436191424e3d079ddc3c
#
_cell.length_a   1.000
_cell.length_b   1.000
_cell.length_c   1.000
_cell.angle_alpha   90.00
_cell.angle_beta   90.00
_cell.angle_gamma   90.00
#
_symmetry.space_group_name_H-M   'P 1'
#
loop_
_entity.id
_entity.type
_entity.pdbx_description
1 polymer ?
#
loop_
_entity_poly.entity_id
_entity_poly.type
_entity_poly.pdbx_seq_one_letter_code
_entity_poly.pdbx_strand_id
1 'polypeptide(L)'
;MFLTHLEITWKIKIMENKDSEKLLKLLTKNEDEIIEYKVNNNDHERIGKYISALANSSAILNRQFSYLIWGIDDDSKEIVGTKFYPKTEKHGGEPFITWLERMLDPRITIRFEEYDINQNHVVVLVIHMKAGRPIAFNGSR
;
A
#
# COMPACT_ATOMS: atom_id res chain seq x y z
N MET A 1 6.02 19.43 7.71
CA MET A 1 5.60 19.60 9.10
C MET A 1 4.76 18.41 9.53
N PHE A 2 5.09 17.84 10.66
CA PHE A 2 4.34 16.70 11.19
C PHE A 2 3.07 17.20 11.89
N LEU A 3 1.96 16.51 11.65
CA LEU A 3 0.75 16.79 12.40
C LEU A 3 0.92 16.30 13.83
N THR A 4 0.43 17.06 14.79
CA THR A 4 0.38 16.61 16.16
C THR A 4 -0.66 15.51 16.29
N HIS A 5 -0.60 14.73 17.35
CA HIS A 5 -1.58 13.71 17.62
C HIS A 5 -3.00 14.29 17.71
N LEU A 6 -3.14 15.48 18.27
CA LEU A 6 -4.42 16.19 18.35
C LEU A 6 -4.95 16.58 16.98
N GLU A 7 -4.08 17.06 16.09
CA GLU A 7 -4.47 17.46 14.74
C GLU A 7 -4.94 16.25 13.92
N ILE A 8 -4.28 15.12 14.05
CA ILE A 8 -4.67 13.88 13.39
C ILE A 8 -6.04 13.42 13.90
N THR A 9 -6.22 13.41 15.22
CA THR A 9 -7.49 13.03 15.84
C THR A 9 -8.63 13.94 15.40
N TRP A 10 -8.36 15.24 15.31
CA TRP A 10 -9.33 16.23 14.84
C TRP A 10 -9.73 15.96 13.38
N LYS A 11 -8.77 15.71 12.52
CA LYS A 11 -9.03 15.38 11.10
C LYS A 11 -9.84 14.11 10.94
N ILE A 12 -9.51 13.08 11.70
CA ILE A 12 -10.27 11.81 11.71
C ILE A 12 -11.72 12.10 12.08
N LYS A 13 -11.93 12.88 13.13
CA LYS A 13 -13.27 13.20 13.62
C LYS A 13 -14.09 14.00 12.59
N ILE A 14 -13.45 14.95 11.90
CA ILE A 14 -14.11 15.72 10.85
C ILE A 14 -14.53 14.82 9.69
N MET A 15 -13.68 13.89 9.33
CA MET A 15 -13.91 13.00 8.19
C MET A 15 -14.93 11.91 8.49
N GLU A 16 -15.15 11.60 9.76
CA GLU A 16 -16.11 10.58 10.24
C GLU A 16 -16.01 9.25 9.48
N ASN A 17 -14.78 8.87 9.13
CA ASN A 17 -14.53 7.71 8.29
C ASN A 17 -13.52 6.79 8.99
N LYS A 18 -13.98 5.57 9.34
CA LYS A 18 -13.13 4.57 9.99
C LYS A 18 -11.92 4.15 9.13
N ASP A 19 -12.08 4.21 7.81
CA ASP A 19 -10.99 3.86 6.89
C ASP A 19 -9.90 4.91 6.90
N SER A 20 -10.27 6.18 6.99
CA SER A 20 -9.32 7.27 7.15
C SER A 20 -8.56 7.16 8.47
N GLU A 21 -9.22 6.69 9.51
CA GLU A 21 -8.59 6.45 10.81
C GLU A 21 -7.50 5.40 10.71
N LYS A 22 -7.75 4.29 10.02
CA LYS A 22 -6.74 3.26 9.77
C LYS A 22 -5.53 3.82 9.05
N LEU A 23 -5.76 4.58 7.99
CA LEU A 23 -4.68 5.16 7.21
C LEU A 23 -3.86 6.13 8.06
N LEU A 24 -4.52 7.00 8.81
CA LEU A 24 -3.82 7.95 9.67
C LEU A 24 -3.01 7.22 10.74
N LYS A 25 -3.51 6.12 11.25
CA LYS A 25 -2.74 5.28 12.17
C LYS A 25 -1.50 4.71 11.51
N LEU A 26 -1.60 4.26 10.26
CA LEU A 26 -0.44 3.80 9.50
C LEU A 26 0.59 4.92 9.32
N LEU A 27 0.13 6.12 8.98
CA LEU A 27 1.00 7.26 8.76
C LEU A 27 1.67 7.75 10.04
N THR A 28 1.07 7.52 11.19
CA THR A 28 1.62 7.93 12.49
C THR A 28 2.37 6.81 13.18
N LYS A 29 2.31 5.60 12.67
CA LYS A 29 3.14 4.52 13.16
C LYS A 29 4.60 4.87 12.92
N ASN A 30 5.42 4.46 13.85
CA ASN A 30 6.83 4.77 13.82
C ASN A 30 7.53 3.98 12.69
N GLU A 31 8.82 4.19 12.61
CA GLU A 31 9.72 3.71 11.57
C GLU A 31 9.85 2.19 11.48
N ASP A 32 9.20 1.43 12.37
CA ASP A 32 9.28 -0.03 12.38
C ASP A 32 8.43 -0.68 11.29
N GLU A 33 7.51 0.05 10.68
CA GLU A 33 6.66 -0.50 9.62
C GLU A 33 7.38 -0.46 8.28
N ILE A 34 7.18 -1.51 7.49
CA ILE A 34 7.76 -1.60 6.16
C ILE A 34 6.77 -0.97 5.18
N ILE A 35 7.05 0.26 4.78
CA ILE A 35 6.17 1.06 3.93
C ILE A 35 6.96 1.67 2.79
N GLU A 36 6.46 1.49 1.57
CA GLU A 36 6.96 2.16 0.38
C GLU A 36 5.91 3.16 -0.09
N TYR A 37 6.33 4.39 -0.37
CA TYR A 37 5.44 5.47 -0.79
C TYR A 37 5.60 5.78 -2.26
N LYS A 38 4.49 5.89 -2.98
CA LYS A 38 4.44 6.28 -4.39
C LYS A 38 3.36 7.33 -4.59
N VAL A 39 3.42 8.08 -5.68
CA VAL A 39 2.34 9.01 -6.01
C VAL A 39 1.47 8.42 -7.11
N ASN A 40 1.97 8.33 -8.34
CA ASN A 40 1.15 7.90 -9.49
C ASN A 40 1.72 6.67 -10.21
N ASN A 41 2.57 5.91 -9.58
CA ASN A 41 3.17 4.74 -10.22
C ASN A 41 2.09 3.69 -10.51
N ASN A 42 1.75 3.53 -11.78
CA ASN A 42 0.80 2.52 -12.25
C ASN A 42 1.43 1.51 -13.20
N ASP A 43 2.75 1.38 -13.19
CA ASP A 43 3.45 0.35 -13.95
C ASP A 43 3.21 -1.00 -13.28
N HIS A 44 2.41 -1.85 -13.94
CA HIS A 44 1.95 -3.11 -13.37
C HIS A 44 3.10 -4.05 -13.01
N GLU A 45 4.10 -4.13 -13.85
CA GLU A 45 5.27 -4.98 -13.59
C GLU A 45 6.08 -4.48 -12.40
N ARG A 46 6.25 -3.17 -12.28
CA ARG A 46 6.96 -2.59 -11.14
C ARG A 46 6.19 -2.81 -9.84
N ILE A 47 4.87 -2.67 -9.89
CA ILE A 47 4.03 -2.94 -8.72
C ILE A 47 4.25 -4.37 -8.24
N GLY A 48 4.24 -5.34 -9.16
CA GLY A 48 4.51 -6.74 -8.82
C GLY A 48 5.88 -6.95 -8.19
N LYS A 49 6.90 -6.29 -8.74
CA LYS A 49 8.27 -6.36 -8.19
C LYS A 49 8.35 -5.73 -6.80
N TYR A 50 7.68 -4.62 -6.57
CA TYR A 50 7.61 -4.01 -5.24
C TYR A 50 6.96 -4.95 -4.24
N ILE A 51 5.87 -5.62 -4.61
CA ILE A 51 5.20 -6.57 -3.73
C ILE A 51 6.17 -7.69 -3.33
N SER A 52 6.87 -8.26 -4.30
CA SER A 52 7.85 -9.31 -4.03
C SER A 52 8.94 -8.81 -3.08
N ALA A 53 9.49 -7.64 -3.34
CA ALA A 53 10.55 -7.06 -2.52
C ALA A 53 10.07 -6.77 -1.10
N LEU A 54 8.88 -6.18 -0.96
CA LEU A 54 8.32 -5.85 0.35
C LEU A 54 7.98 -7.11 1.15
N ALA A 55 7.40 -8.11 0.50
CA ALA A 55 7.08 -9.38 1.16
C ALA A 55 8.36 -10.07 1.66
N ASN A 56 9.41 -10.07 0.85
CA ASN A 56 10.67 -10.69 1.24
C ASN A 56 11.36 -9.91 2.35
N SER A 57 11.28 -8.58 2.34
CA SER A 57 11.78 -7.75 3.44
C SER A 57 11.03 -8.04 4.73
N SER A 58 9.71 -8.20 4.66
CA SER A 58 8.90 -8.59 5.81
C SER A 58 9.36 -9.90 6.41
N ALA A 59 9.63 -10.89 5.56
CA ALA A 59 10.09 -12.20 6.00
C ALA A 59 11.45 -12.09 6.72
N ILE A 60 12.39 -11.36 6.14
CA ILE A 60 13.73 -11.16 6.72
C ILE A 60 13.63 -10.47 8.08
N LEU A 61 12.78 -9.45 8.18
CA LEU A 61 12.63 -8.64 9.40
C LEU A 61 11.61 -9.23 10.37
N ASN A 62 11.07 -10.40 10.06
CA ASN A 62 10.07 -11.10 10.88
C ASN A 62 8.84 -10.23 11.14
N ARG A 63 8.33 -9.59 10.10
CA ARG A 63 7.10 -8.78 10.13
C ARG A 63 6.00 -9.51 9.37
N GLN A 64 4.76 -9.41 9.87
CA GLN A 64 3.62 -10.03 9.21
C GLN A 64 3.11 -9.22 8.04
N PHE A 65 3.31 -7.91 8.08
CA PHE A 65 2.72 -7.00 7.09
C PHE A 65 3.76 -6.06 6.52
N SER A 66 3.56 -5.71 5.25
CA SER A 66 4.21 -4.57 4.62
C SER A 66 3.17 -3.84 3.77
N TYR A 67 3.51 -2.62 3.38
CA TYR A 67 2.54 -1.71 2.76
C TYR A 67 3.16 -0.98 1.57
N LEU A 68 2.35 -0.81 0.54
CA LEU A 68 2.68 0.06 -0.59
C LEU A 68 1.55 1.10 -0.67
N ILE A 69 1.90 2.36 -0.58
CA ILE A 69 0.91 3.44 -0.48
C ILE A 69 1.09 4.40 -1.66
N TRP A 70 -0.01 4.65 -2.38
CA TRP A 70 -0.08 5.65 -3.44
C TRP A 70 -0.81 6.88 -2.96
N GLY A 71 -0.29 8.04 -3.33
CA GLY A 71 -0.91 9.33 -3.01
C GLY A 71 -0.24 10.08 -1.88
N ILE A 72 0.92 9.59 -1.42
CA ILE A 72 1.70 10.25 -0.37
C ILE A 72 3.11 10.47 -0.90
N ASP A 73 3.59 11.69 -0.78
CA ASP A 73 4.94 12.05 -1.19
C ASP A 73 5.96 11.38 -0.27
N ASP A 74 6.95 10.71 -0.87
CA ASP A 74 7.93 9.93 -0.12
C ASP A 74 8.84 10.82 0.75
N ASP A 75 9.16 12.00 0.28
CA ASP A 75 10.05 12.92 1.00
C ASP A 75 9.33 13.68 2.10
N SER A 76 8.23 14.36 1.74
CA SER A 76 7.50 15.21 2.68
C SER A 76 6.50 14.45 3.54
N LYS A 77 6.08 13.26 3.11
CA LYS A 77 4.99 12.47 3.71
C LYS A 77 3.66 13.20 3.70
N GLU A 78 3.52 14.17 2.80
CA GLU A 78 2.26 14.87 2.61
C GLU A 78 1.29 14.06 1.74
N ILE A 79 0.02 14.18 2.03
CA ILE A 79 -1.03 13.55 1.24
C ILE A 79 -1.27 14.42 0.01
N VAL A 80 -0.89 13.92 -1.15
CA VAL A 80 -1.01 14.66 -2.42
C VAL A 80 -2.04 14.02 -3.36
N GLY A 81 -2.50 12.82 -3.04
CA GLY A 81 -3.47 12.10 -3.86
C GLY A 81 -2.83 11.33 -5.01
N THR A 82 -3.58 10.38 -5.55
CA THR A 82 -3.15 9.58 -6.69
C THR A 82 -4.27 9.44 -7.71
N LYS A 83 -3.87 9.21 -8.96
CA LYS A 83 -4.80 8.88 -10.05
C LYS A 83 -4.86 7.36 -10.29
N PHE A 84 -4.27 6.57 -9.43
CA PHE A 84 -4.27 5.13 -9.53
C PHE A 84 -5.53 4.55 -8.86
N TYR A 85 -6.30 3.78 -9.61
CA TYR A 85 -7.54 3.14 -9.14
C TYR A 85 -7.44 1.63 -9.42
N PRO A 86 -6.82 0.87 -8.51
CA PRO A 86 -6.53 -0.55 -8.78
C PRO A 86 -7.76 -1.41 -9.03
N LYS A 87 -8.90 -1.07 -8.40
CA LYS A 87 -10.12 -1.86 -8.55
C LYS A 87 -10.77 -1.74 -9.92
N THR A 88 -10.48 -0.68 -10.65
CA THR A 88 -10.97 -0.48 -12.02
C THR A 88 -9.89 -0.62 -13.07
N GLU A 89 -8.64 -0.76 -12.64
CA GLU A 89 -7.49 -0.93 -13.53
C GLU A 89 -7.58 -2.25 -14.27
N LYS A 90 -7.17 -2.25 -15.55
CA LYS A 90 -7.11 -3.44 -16.39
C LYS A 90 -5.68 -3.75 -16.77
N HIS A 91 -5.36 -5.03 -16.84
CA HIS A 91 -4.12 -5.52 -17.42
C HIS A 91 -4.49 -6.36 -18.63
N GLY A 92 -4.29 -5.82 -19.84
CA GLY A 92 -4.84 -6.44 -21.03
C GLY A 92 -6.35 -6.49 -20.92
N GLY A 93 -6.95 -7.65 -21.12
CA GLY A 93 -8.39 -7.84 -21.05
C GLY A 93 -8.92 -8.27 -19.70
N GLU A 94 -8.10 -8.30 -18.64
CA GLU A 94 -8.54 -8.79 -17.33
C GLU A 94 -8.34 -7.73 -16.24
N PRO A 95 -9.05 -7.86 -15.11
CA PRO A 95 -8.81 -6.97 -13.98
C PRO A 95 -7.35 -7.04 -13.51
N PHE A 96 -6.77 -5.90 -13.24
CA PHE A 96 -5.38 -5.81 -12.79
C PHE A 96 -5.12 -6.67 -11.54
N ILE A 97 -6.03 -6.61 -10.55
CA ILE A 97 -5.84 -7.35 -9.30
C ILE A 97 -5.80 -8.85 -9.54
N THR A 98 -6.65 -9.37 -10.43
CA THR A 98 -6.67 -10.79 -10.80
C THR A 98 -5.35 -11.20 -11.42
N TRP A 99 -4.86 -10.41 -12.37
CA TRP A 99 -3.57 -10.65 -13.01
C TRP A 99 -2.45 -10.64 -11.98
N LEU A 100 -2.43 -9.64 -11.11
CA LEU A 100 -1.38 -9.47 -10.10
C LEU A 100 -1.30 -10.67 -9.16
N GLU A 101 -2.45 -11.12 -8.64
CA GLU A 101 -2.51 -12.28 -7.74
C GLU A 101 -1.99 -13.54 -8.42
N ARG A 102 -2.30 -13.72 -9.71
CA ARG A 102 -1.83 -14.88 -10.47
C ARG A 102 -0.31 -14.86 -10.68
N MET A 103 0.29 -13.67 -10.75
CA MET A 103 1.72 -13.52 -11.02
C MET A 103 2.61 -13.69 -9.80
N LEU A 104 2.03 -13.80 -8.61
CA LEU A 104 2.79 -13.97 -7.37
C LEU A 104 2.90 -15.45 -7.02
N ASP A 105 4.12 -15.90 -6.72
CA ASP A 105 4.42 -17.30 -6.38
C ASP A 105 5.40 -17.38 -5.19
N PRO A 106 5.05 -18.04 -4.09
CA PRO A 106 3.72 -18.58 -3.80
C PRO A 106 2.68 -17.46 -3.64
N ARG A 107 1.42 -17.81 -3.74
CA ARG A 107 0.35 -16.84 -3.55
C ARG A 107 0.39 -16.31 -2.12
N ILE A 108 0.28 -15.01 -2.01
CA ILE A 108 0.19 -14.32 -0.73
C ILE A 108 -1.09 -13.51 -0.70
N THR A 109 -1.54 -13.18 0.50
CA THR A 109 -2.72 -12.33 0.65
C THR A 109 -2.33 -10.88 0.41
N ILE A 110 -2.98 -10.26 -0.56
CA ILE A 110 -2.85 -8.83 -0.81
C ILE A 110 -4.25 -8.22 -0.75
N ARG A 111 -4.31 -6.98 -0.30
CA ARG A 111 -5.58 -6.26 -0.21
C ARG A 111 -5.35 -4.80 -0.56
N PHE A 112 -6.09 -4.31 -1.55
CA PHE A 112 -6.10 -2.90 -1.89
C PHE A 112 -7.22 -2.22 -1.12
N GLU A 113 -6.88 -1.16 -0.40
CA GLU A 113 -7.83 -0.31 0.30
C GLU A 113 -7.75 1.10 -0.29
N GLU A 114 -8.90 1.68 -0.61
CA GLU A 114 -8.98 3.01 -1.20
C GLU A 114 -9.61 3.96 -0.20
N TYR A 115 -9.01 5.14 -0.05
CA TYR A 115 -9.43 6.15 0.91
C TYR A 115 -9.59 7.49 0.22
N ASP A 116 -10.51 8.29 0.74
CA ASP A 116 -10.67 9.67 0.34
C ASP A 116 -10.36 10.53 1.56
N ILE A 117 -9.24 11.23 1.52
CA ILE A 117 -8.76 12.03 2.64
C ILE A 117 -8.62 13.46 2.18
N ASN A 118 -9.49 14.35 2.68
CA ASN A 118 -9.50 15.76 2.27
C ASN A 118 -9.56 15.89 0.74
N GLN A 119 -10.44 15.10 0.11
CA GLN A 119 -10.62 15.08 -1.35
C GLN A 119 -9.43 14.51 -2.13
N ASN A 120 -8.47 13.93 -1.45
CA ASN A 120 -7.35 13.25 -2.08
C ASN A 120 -7.58 11.75 -2.04
N HIS A 121 -7.52 11.12 -3.20
CA HIS A 121 -7.61 9.67 -3.32
C HIS A 121 -6.27 9.05 -2.92
N VAL A 122 -6.31 8.14 -1.97
CA VAL A 122 -5.13 7.43 -1.48
C VAL A 122 -5.40 5.94 -1.52
N VAL A 123 -4.41 5.18 -1.98
CA VAL A 123 -4.52 3.72 -2.09
C VAL A 123 -3.47 3.08 -1.20
N VAL A 124 -3.90 2.11 -0.39
CA VAL A 124 -2.99 1.32 0.44
C VAL A 124 -3.09 -0.14 0.00
N LEU A 125 -1.97 -0.69 -0.43
CA LEU A 125 -1.86 -2.13 -0.66
C LEU A 125 -1.29 -2.76 0.61
N VAL A 126 -2.06 -3.64 1.21
CA VAL A 126 -1.64 -4.40 2.40
C VAL A 126 -1.12 -5.76 1.92
N ILE A 127 0.11 -6.05 2.24
CA ILE A 127 0.77 -7.31 1.91
C ILE A 127 0.93 -8.11 3.18
N HIS A 128 0.27 -9.26 3.25
CA HIS A 128 0.31 -10.13 4.42
C HIS A 128 1.19 -11.34 4.14
N MET A 129 2.27 -11.46 4.87
CA MET A 129 3.25 -12.53 4.72
C MET A 129 2.96 -13.65 5.70
N LYS A 130 2.62 -14.84 5.19
CA LYS A 130 2.32 -16.00 6.03
C LYS A 130 3.40 -17.07 5.99
N ALA A 131 4.18 -17.11 4.91
CA ALA A 131 5.08 -18.24 4.66
C ALA A 131 6.54 -17.82 4.80
N GLY A 132 7.38 -18.73 5.26
CA GLY A 132 8.80 -18.48 5.43
C GLY A 132 9.65 -18.65 4.19
N ARG A 133 9.10 -18.56 2.99
CA ARG A 133 9.89 -18.69 1.75
C ARG A 133 9.75 -17.47 0.85
N PRO A 134 10.75 -17.21 0.00
CA PRO A 134 10.73 -16.04 -0.87
C PRO A 134 9.53 -15.99 -1.79
N ILE A 135 9.06 -14.79 -2.05
CA ILE A 135 7.98 -14.52 -3.00
C ILE A 135 8.59 -14.05 -4.31
N ALA A 136 8.16 -14.66 -5.40
CA ALA A 136 8.56 -14.27 -6.73
C ALA A 136 7.39 -13.57 -7.45
N PHE A 137 7.73 -12.63 -8.31
CA PHE A 137 6.78 -12.05 -9.25
C PHE A 137 7.21 -12.47 -10.65
N ASN A 138 6.33 -13.19 -11.37
CA ASN A 138 6.57 -13.64 -12.74
C ASN A 138 7.92 -14.38 -12.89
N GLY A 139 8.23 -15.25 -11.92
CA GLY A 139 9.48 -15.99 -11.92
C GLY A 139 10.71 -15.22 -11.49
N SER A 140 10.58 -13.95 -11.18
CA SER A 140 11.65 -13.07 -10.72
C SER A 140 11.72 -13.04 -9.20
N ARG A 141 12.90 -13.20 -8.63
CA ARG A 141 13.12 -13.20 -7.19
C ARG A 141 14.06 -12.11 -6.73
#